data_ae3e2ed3a2261e95ee52fae1befe5201
#
_entry.id   ae3e2ed3a2261e95ee52fae1befe5201
#
_cell.length_a   1.000
_cell.length_b   1.000
_cell.length_c   1.000
_cell.angle_alpha   90.00
_cell.angle_beta   90.00
_cell.angle_gamma   90.00
#
_symmetry.space_group_name_H-M   'P 1'
#
loop_
_entity.id
_entity.type
_entity.pdbx_description
1 polymer ?
#
loop_
_entity_poly.entity_id
_entity_poly.type
_entity_poly.pdbx_seq_one_letter_code
_entity_poly.pdbx_strand_id
1 'polypeptide(L)'
;MAGVSLVLKGRVALISGGSRGIGAATVRLFAEAGARVAFSYRQERERALALEAECGGPERCVALEQELSTPADGHALVAAAVRAFGRLDVLVANHGIWLPEDAPIAQMAETQWRRTLAVNLDSVFGLVQAAVAQMDRQPRTPAEAAGHIVLISSTAGQRGEANHADYAVTKGAINSLTKSLSSELAPRGIRVNCVAPGWVATEMSAAAVQDPELGPKIAAGIPLGRVASAREIAGPVLFLCTPLAGFISGEVLNVNGGAVLVG
;
A
#
# COMPACT_ATOMS: atom_id res chain seq x y z
N MET A 1 1.36 -2.51 34.31
CA MET A 1 2.21 -1.98 33.23
C MET A 1 1.32 -1.78 32.01
N ALA A 2 1.28 -0.58 31.44
CA ALA A 2 0.59 -0.36 30.16
C ALA A 2 1.32 -1.15 29.07
N GLY A 3 0.61 -1.98 28.32
CA GLY A 3 1.18 -2.73 27.20
C GLY A 3 1.66 -1.81 26.09
N VAL A 4 2.58 -2.28 25.25
CA VAL A 4 2.99 -1.59 24.03
C VAL A 4 1.81 -1.64 23.05
N SER A 5 1.37 -0.47 22.58
CA SER A 5 0.28 -0.36 21.61
C SER A 5 0.72 0.44 20.38
N LEU A 6 0.27 0.00 19.20
CA LEU A 6 0.45 0.73 17.95
C LEU A 6 -0.69 1.76 17.84
N VAL A 7 -0.40 3.04 18.06
CA VAL A 7 -1.40 4.11 18.14
C VAL A 7 -1.16 5.16 17.08
N LEU A 8 -2.24 5.53 16.37
CA LEU A 8 -2.29 6.62 15.39
C LEU A 8 -3.30 7.70 15.76
N LYS A 9 -3.62 7.85 17.06
CA LYS A 9 -4.59 8.84 17.54
C LYS A 9 -4.23 10.26 17.08
N GLY A 10 -5.19 10.95 16.49
CA GLY A 10 -5.01 12.31 15.96
C GLY A 10 -4.34 12.39 14.58
N ARG A 11 -3.96 11.26 14.00
CA ARG A 11 -3.41 11.19 12.63
C ARG A 11 -4.51 10.96 11.60
N VAL A 12 -4.25 11.47 10.39
CA VAL A 12 -5.08 11.24 9.20
C VAL A 12 -4.28 10.39 8.22
N ALA A 13 -4.85 9.27 7.81
CA ALA A 13 -4.26 8.35 6.84
C ALA A 13 -5.07 8.33 5.54
N LEU A 14 -4.38 8.30 4.40
CA LEU A 14 -4.95 7.99 3.09
C LEU A 14 -4.44 6.63 2.63
N ILE A 15 -5.36 5.72 2.32
CA ILE A 15 -5.05 4.36 1.84
C ILE A 15 -5.66 4.18 0.46
N SER A 16 -4.83 4.04 -0.56
CA SER A 16 -5.34 3.79 -1.92
C SER A 16 -5.72 2.32 -2.12
N GLY A 17 -6.85 2.05 -2.80
CA GLY A 17 -7.35 0.70 -3.00
C GLY A 17 -7.80 0.03 -1.69
N GLY A 18 -8.54 0.77 -0.85
CA GLY A 18 -8.90 0.35 0.50
C GLY A 18 -10.13 -0.56 0.62
N SER A 19 -10.90 -0.82 -0.46
CA SER A 19 -12.19 -1.53 -0.35
C SER A 19 -12.08 -3.05 -0.17
N ARG A 20 -10.92 -3.67 -0.43
CA ARG A 20 -10.69 -5.13 -0.36
C ARG A 20 -9.25 -5.50 -0.05
N GLY A 21 -9.02 -6.79 0.22
CA GLY A 21 -7.69 -7.37 0.40
C GLY A 21 -6.84 -6.65 1.45
N ILE A 22 -5.56 -6.44 1.14
CA ILE A 22 -4.59 -5.77 2.02
C ILE A 22 -5.07 -4.36 2.40
N GLY A 23 -5.63 -3.61 1.42
CA GLY A 23 -6.12 -2.26 1.66
C GLY A 23 -7.22 -2.22 2.71
N ALA A 24 -8.23 -3.07 2.62
CA ALA A 24 -9.32 -3.13 3.61
C ALA A 24 -8.83 -3.54 5.01
N ALA A 25 -7.90 -4.51 5.08
CA ALA A 25 -7.27 -4.88 6.34
C ALA A 25 -6.47 -3.72 6.94
N THR A 26 -5.80 -2.93 6.11
CA THR A 26 -5.07 -1.73 6.55
C THR A 26 -6.03 -0.64 7.04
N VAL A 27 -7.15 -0.39 6.33
CA VAL A 27 -8.19 0.56 6.78
C VAL A 27 -8.68 0.21 8.17
N ARG A 28 -9.07 -1.07 8.41
CA ARG A 28 -9.53 -1.54 9.74
C ARG A 28 -8.49 -1.32 10.83
N LEU A 29 -7.27 -1.78 10.60
CA LEU A 29 -6.19 -1.64 11.60
C LEU A 29 -5.86 -0.19 11.92
N PHE A 30 -5.87 0.69 10.93
CA PHE A 30 -5.61 2.11 11.15
C PHE A 30 -6.75 2.79 11.92
N ALA A 31 -8.01 2.44 11.63
CA ALA A 31 -9.16 2.90 12.40
C ALA A 31 -9.13 2.37 13.84
N GLU A 32 -8.80 1.07 14.05
CA GLU A 32 -8.59 0.45 15.37
C GLU A 32 -7.46 1.18 16.14
N ALA A 33 -6.39 1.60 15.45
CA ALA A 33 -5.28 2.36 16.03
C ALA A 33 -5.64 3.84 16.32
N GLY A 34 -6.85 4.28 16.02
CA GLY A 34 -7.38 5.61 16.32
C GLY A 34 -7.10 6.68 15.27
N ALA A 35 -6.65 6.33 14.07
CA ALA A 35 -6.54 7.25 12.95
C ALA A 35 -7.93 7.63 12.40
N ARG A 36 -8.01 8.81 11.77
CA ARG A 36 -9.04 9.07 10.77
C ARG A 36 -8.53 8.58 9.43
N VAL A 37 -9.35 7.83 8.69
CA VAL A 37 -8.92 7.13 7.49
C VAL A 37 -9.74 7.56 6.27
N ALA A 38 -9.08 8.11 5.26
CA ALA A 38 -9.63 8.20 3.91
C ALA A 38 -9.12 7.02 3.09
N PHE A 39 -9.96 6.38 2.30
CA PHE A 39 -9.51 5.32 1.41
C PHE A 39 -10.20 5.36 0.07
N SER A 40 -9.49 4.97 -0.99
CA SER A 40 -10.07 4.94 -2.32
C SER A 40 -10.59 3.57 -2.72
N TYR A 41 -11.63 3.58 -3.56
CA TYR A 41 -12.14 2.43 -4.29
C TYR A 41 -12.46 2.83 -5.74
N ARG A 42 -12.57 1.84 -6.64
CA ARG A 42 -12.94 2.08 -8.05
C ARG A 42 -14.34 1.56 -8.37
N GLN A 43 -14.65 0.33 -8.06
CA GLN A 43 -15.88 -0.36 -8.48
C GLN A 43 -16.70 -0.93 -7.31
N GLU A 44 -16.09 -1.33 -6.24
CA GLU A 44 -16.71 -2.03 -5.11
C GLU A 44 -17.39 -1.04 -4.12
N ARG A 45 -18.34 -0.24 -4.63
CA ARG A 45 -19.01 0.83 -3.86
C ARG A 45 -19.68 0.30 -2.58
N GLU A 46 -20.43 -0.76 -2.68
CA GLU A 46 -21.16 -1.32 -1.51
C GLU A 46 -20.20 -1.80 -0.43
N ARG A 47 -19.13 -2.49 -0.82
CA ARG A 47 -18.06 -2.92 0.11
C ARG A 47 -17.35 -1.72 0.74
N ALA A 48 -17.10 -0.68 -0.04
CA ALA A 48 -16.45 0.52 0.46
C ALA A 48 -17.33 1.23 1.51
N LEU A 49 -18.61 1.40 1.23
CA LEU A 49 -19.55 2.03 2.18
C LEU A 49 -19.78 1.16 3.43
N ALA A 50 -19.83 -0.16 3.29
CA ALA A 50 -19.90 -1.07 4.44
C ALA A 50 -18.65 -0.94 5.33
N LEU A 51 -17.45 -0.87 4.74
CA LEU A 51 -16.20 -0.68 5.48
C LEU A 51 -16.13 0.71 6.15
N GLU A 52 -16.60 1.76 5.48
CA GLU A 52 -16.72 3.10 6.05
C GLU A 52 -17.60 3.08 7.31
N ALA A 53 -18.78 2.46 7.23
CA ALA A 53 -19.70 2.32 8.37
C ALA A 53 -19.08 1.49 9.51
N GLU A 54 -18.44 0.36 9.19
CA GLU A 54 -17.73 -0.51 10.14
C GLU A 54 -16.65 0.26 10.91
N CYS A 55 -15.93 1.16 10.24
CA CYS A 55 -14.81 1.93 10.81
C CYS A 55 -15.25 3.25 11.48
N GLY A 56 -16.54 3.46 11.71
CA GLY A 56 -17.07 4.59 12.49
C GLY A 56 -17.66 5.72 11.66
N GLY A 57 -17.97 5.45 10.37
CA GLY A 57 -18.67 6.37 9.47
C GLY A 57 -17.81 7.55 9.00
N PRO A 58 -18.39 8.48 8.20
CA PRO A 58 -17.65 9.47 7.44
C PRO A 58 -16.88 10.51 8.28
N GLU A 59 -17.17 10.64 9.56
CA GLU A 59 -16.40 11.50 10.46
C GLU A 59 -15.04 10.89 10.86
N ARG A 60 -14.93 9.57 10.79
CA ARG A 60 -13.72 8.83 11.17
C ARG A 60 -13.10 8.07 10.02
N CYS A 61 -13.91 7.56 9.11
CA CYS A 61 -13.48 6.78 7.97
C CYS A 61 -14.33 7.20 6.77
N VAL A 62 -13.72 7.58 5.64
CA VAL A 62 -14.43 8.01 4.44
C VAL A 62 -13.98 7.23 3.21
N ALA A 63 -14.94 6.70 2.48
CA ALA A 63 -14.74 6.03 1.20
C ALA A 63 -14.79 7.04 0.05
N LEU A 64 -13.75 7.08 -0.77
CA LEU A 64 -13.59 8.00 -1.90
C LEU A 64 -13.57 7.22 -3.20
N GLU A 65 -14.55 7.46 -4.07
CA GLU A 65 -14.55 6.86 -5.41
C GLU A 65 -13.51 7.55 -6.28
N GLN A 66 -12.50 6.81 -6.69
CA GLN A 66 -11.41 7.32 -7.53
C GLN A 66 -10.75 6.19 -8.29
N GLU A 67 -10.77 6.24 -9.60
CA GLU A 67 -9.88 5.45 -10.45
C GLU A 67 -8.48 6.07 -10.41
N LEU A 68 -7.46 5.23 -10.35
CA LEU A 68 -6.06 5.65 -10.27
C LEU A 68 -5.31 5.08 -11.46
N SER A 69 -5.04 5.92 -12.46
CA SER A 69 -4.33 5.55 -13.68
C SER A 69 -3.44 6.67 -14.22
N THR A 70 -3.55 7.88 -13.67
CA THR A 70 -2.72 9.03 -14.03
C THR A 70 -2.20 9.75 -12.78
N PRO A 71 -1.14 10.56 -12.89
CA PRO A 71 -0.70 11.41 -11.78
C PRO A 71 -1.80 12.37 -11.29
N ALA A 72 -2.64 12.88 -12.19
CA ALA A 72 -3.74 13.78 -11.85
C ALA A 72 -4.78 13.12 -10.94
N ASP A 73 -5.04 11.82 -11.13
CA ASP A 73 -5.94 11.04 -10.25
C ASP A 73 -5.37 10.95 -8.84
N GLY A 74 -4.05 10.75 -8.71
CA GLY A 74 -3.36 10.77 -7.43
C GLY A 74 -3.49 12.11 -6.71
N HIS A 75 -3.30 13.21 -7.44
CA HIS A 75 -3.52 14.56 -6.90
C HIS A 75 -4.96 14.78 -6.44
N ALA A 76 -5.94 14.38 -7.25
CA ALA A 76 -7.36 14.51 -6.93
C ALA A 76 -7.72 13.72 -5.66
N LEU A 77 -7.21 12.51 -5.50
CA LEU A 77 -7.46 11.68 -4.32
C LEU A 77 -6.88 12.30 -3.04
N VAL A 78 -5.63 12.78 -3.08
CA VAL A 78 -5.03 13.49 -1.93
C VAL A 78 -5.84 14.73 -1.57
N ALA A 79 -6.23 15.53 -2.56
CA ALA A 79 -7.05 16.71 -2.33
C ALA A 79 -8.42 16.35 -1.70
N ALA A 80 -9.04 15.24 -2.12
CA ALA A 80 -10.30 14.76 -1.53
C ALA A 80 -10.13 14.32 -0.07
N ALA A 81 -9.04 13.60 0.26
CA ALA A 81 -8.73 13.21 1.65
C ALA A 81 -8.49 14.44 2.55
N VAL A 82 -7.77 15.44 2.04
CA VAL A 82 -7.53 16.69 2.76
C VAL A 82 -8.81 17.50 2.95
N ARG A 83 -9.71 17.53 1.95
CA ARG A 83 -11.03 18.16 2.13
C ARG A 83 -11.86 17.49 3.21
N ALA A 84 -11.78 16.16 3.33
CA ALA A 84 -12.53 15.42 4.34
C ALA A 84 -12.02 15.67 5.76
N PHE A 85 -10.70 15.73 5.96
CA PHE A 85 -10.11 15.69 7.31
C PHE A 85 -9.16 16.85 7.64
N GLY A 86 -8.90 17.76 6.71
CA GLY A 86 -8.12 19.00 6.93
C GLY A 86 -6.61 18.80 6.91
N ARG A 87 -6.10 17.55 6.93
CA ARG A 87 -4.66 17.22 6.95
C ARG A 87 -4.38 15.86 6.36
N LEU A 88 -3.10 15.54 6.17
CA LEU A 88 -2.62 14.20 5.79
C LEU A 88 -1.30 13.89 6.52
N ASP A 89 -1.29 12.85 7.34
CA ASP A 89 -0.10 12.42 8.10
C ASP A 89 0.50 11.13 7.57
N VAL A 90 -0.33 10.27 6.96
CA VAL A 90 0.12 8.98 6.44
C VAL A 90 -0.46 8.76 5.04
N LEU A 91 0.40 8.38 4.10
CA LEU A 91 0.00 7.82 2.81
C LEU A 91 0.37 6.33 2.76
N VAL A 92 -0.60 5.47 2.45
CA VAL A 92 -0.36 4.07 2.07
C VAL A 92 -0.76 3.91 0.60
N ALA A 93 0.22 3.84 -0.29
CA ALA A 93 0.00 3.58 -1.72
C ALA A 93 -0.09 2.07 -1.93
N ASN A 94 -1.30 1.53 -1.80
CA ASN A 94 -1.57 0.09 -1.80
C ASN A 94 -2.22 -0.41 -3.11
N HIS A 95 -2.94 0.44 -3.85
CA HIS A 95 -3.61 0.01 -5.07
C HIS A 95 -2.62 -0.53 -6.11
N GLY A 96 -3.13 -1.38 -6.98
CA GLY A 96 -2.38 -1.95 -8.09
C GLY A 96 -3.19 -3.02 -8.80
N ILE A 97 -2.71 -3.42 -9.95
CA ILE A 97 -3.23 -4.54 -10.72
C ILE A 97 -2.12 -5.57 -10.95
N TRP A 98 -2.50 -6.82 -10.91
CA TRP A 98 -1.77 -7.98 -11.38
C TRP A 98 -2.74 -8.81 -12.20
N LEU A 99 -2.40 -9.10 -13.44
CA LEU A 99 -3.24 -9.90 -14.31
C LEU A 99 -2.82 -11.36 -14.14
N PRO A 100 -3.75 -12.28 -13.85
CA PRO A 100 -3.40 -13.69 -13.56
C PRO A 100 -2.99 -14.48 -14.79
N GLU A 101 -3.33 -14.00 -15.99
CA GLU A 101 -2.99 -14.65 -17.24
C GLU A 101 -1.51 -14.44 -17.59
N ASP A 102 -0.81 -15.53 -17.88
CA ASP A 102 0.56 -15.52 -18.34
C ASP A 102 0.72 -14.71 -19.63
N ALA A 103 1.63 -13.74 -19.64
CA ALA A 103 1.98 -12.94 -20.79
C ALA A 103 3.51 -12.95 -21.00
N PRO A 104 4.06 -13.97 -21.72
CA PRO A 104 5.47 -13.99 -22.08
C PRO A 104 5.88 -12.71 -22.81
N ILE A 105 7.07 -12.19 -22.55
CA ILE A 105 7.50 -10.87 -23.03
C ILE A 105 7.37 -10.71 -24.55
N ALA A 106 7.58 -11.77 -25.32
CA ALA A 106 7.45 -11.76 -26.78
C ALA A 106 6.00 -11.65 -27.26
N GLN A 107 5.02 -11.89 -26.38
CA GLN A 107 3.57 -11.89 -26.68
C GLN A 107 2.81 -10.83 -25.87
N MET A 108 3.48 -10.17 -24.93
CA MET A 108 2.85 -9.16 -24.08
C MET A 108 2.37 -7.98 -24.93
N ALA A 109 1.08 -7.70 -24.86
CA ALA A 109 0.49 -6.57 -25.58
C ALA A 109 0.99 -5.24 -24.98
N GLU A 110 1.32 -4.26 -25.83
CA GLU A 110 1.72 -2.93 -25.37
C GLU A 110 0.64 -2.28 -24.51
N THR A 111 -0.63 -2.51 -24.81
CA THR A 111 -1.77 -2.01 -24.03
C THR A 111 -1.78 -2.56 -22.60
N GLN A 112 -1.44 -3.84 -22.39
CA GLN A 112 -1.27 -4.42 -21.07
C GLN A 112 -0.11 -3.76 -20.32
N TRP A 113 1.05 -3.69 -20.97
CA TRP A 113 2.24 -3.02 -20.41
C TRP A 113 1.91 -1.61 -19.95
N ARG A 114 1.36 -0.77 -20.84
CA ARG A 114 0.99 0.63 -20.55
C ARG A 114 -0.01 0.74 -19.41
N ARG A 115 -1.02 -0.11 -19.39
CA ARG A 115 -2.04 -0.13 -18.34
C ARG A 115 -1.44 -0.45 -16.97
N THR A 116 -0.57 -1.45 -16.91
CA THR A 116 0.07 -1.84 -15.65
C THR A 116 0.98 -0.72 -15.12
N LEU A 117 1.78 -0.08 -15.99
CA LEU A 117 2.59 1.08 -15.60
C LEU A 117 1.71 2.25 -15.12
N ALA A 118 0.68 2.60 -15.87
CA ALA A 118 -0.22 3.70 -15.53
C ALA A 118 -0.84 3.52 -14.13
N VAL A 119 -1.38 2.33 -13.85
CA VAL A 119 -2.03 2.06 -12.56
C VAL A 119 -1.01 1.88 -11.43
N ASN A 120 0.06 1.11 -11.65
CA ASN A 120 0.95 0.69 -10.56
C ASN A 120 2.09 1.69 -10.30
N LEU A 121 2.36 2.63 -11.21
CA LEU A 121 3.50 3.52 -11.10
C LEU A 121 3.13 4.99 -11.32
N ASP A 122 2.52 5.36 -12.46
CA ASP A 122 2.26 6.78 -12.77
C ASP A 122 1.30 7.42 -11.77
N SER A 123 0.24 6.72 -11.39
CA SER A 123 -0.70 7.22 -10.39
C SER A 123 -0.09 7.26 -8.98
N VAL A 124 0.81 6.32 -8.65
CA VAL A 124 1.57 6.33 -7.38
C VAL A 124 2.49 7.54 -7.31
N PHE A 125 3.14 7.90 -8.42
CA PHE A 125 3.92 9.13 -8.49
C PHE A 125 3.07 10.36 -8.14
N GLY A 126 1.88 10.50 -8.72
CA GLY A 126 0.97 11.61 -8.42
C GLY A 126 0.51 11.62 -6.95
N LEU A 127 0.17 10.45 -6.40
CA LEU A 127 -0.18 10.32 -4.98
C LEU A 127 0.95 10.80 -4.07
N VAL A 128 2.17 10.32 -4.31
CA VAL A 128 3.35 10.69 -3.51
C VAL A 128 3.65 12.17 -3.63
N GLN A 129 3.67 12.70 -4.85
CA GLN A 129 3.94 14.12 -5.09
C GLN A 129 2.96 15.03 -4.32
N ALA A 130 1.66 14.74 -4.42
CA ALA A 130 0.64 15.53 -3.75
C ALA A 130 0.68 15.36 -2.21
N ALA A 131 0.93 14.14 -1.73
CA ALA A 131 1.04 13.87 -0.29
C ALA A 131 2.23 14.61 0.33
N VAL A 132 3.39 14.58 -0.32
CA VAL A 132 4.59 15.30 0.13
C VAL A 132 4.32 16.81 0.16
N ALA A 133 3.75 17.36 -0.90
CA ALA A 133 3.40 18.78 -0.96
C ALA A 133 2.40 19.19 0.13
N GLN A 134 1.49 18.29 0.52
CA GLN A 134 0.55 18.52 1.63
C GLN A 134 1.25 18.45 2.98
N MET A 135 2.07 17.42 3.21
CA MET A 135 2.81 17.23 4.48
C MET A 135 3.75 18.39 4.79
N ASP A 136 4.38 18.97 3.78
CA ASP A 136 5.27 20.15 3.94
C ASP A 136 4.57 21.43 4.41
N ARG A 137 3.30 21.58 4.04
CA ARG A 137 2.52 22.79 4.40
C ARG A 137 1.92 22.70 5.79
N GLN A 138 1.95 21.51 6.42
CA GLN A 138 1.29 21.29 7.70
C GLN A 138 2.14 21.75 8.88
N PRO A 139 1.53 22.33 9.92
CA PRO A 139 2.22 22.59 11.17
C PRO A 139 2.71 21.27 11.78
N ARG A 140 3.93 21.26 12.29
CA ARG A 140 4.54 20.12 12.95
C ARG A 140 5.28 20.55 14.21
N THR A 141 5.39 19.63 15.17
CA THR A 141 6.31 19.78 16.28
C THR A 141 7.67 19.16 15.93
N PRO A 142 8.81 19.71 16.38
CA PRO A 142 10.13 19.15 16.08
C PRO A 142 10.33 17.69 16.49
N ALA A 143 9.58 17.22 17.49
CA ALA A 143 9.69 15.86 18.01
C ALA A 143 8.89 14.82 17.21
N GLU A 144 8.02 15.24 16.29
CA GLU A 144 7.16 14.34 15.54
C GLU A 144 7.58 14.23 14.07
N ALA A 145 7.37 13.05 13.47
CA ALA A 145 7.49 12.92 12.03
C ALA A 145 6.48 13.85 11.33
N ALA A 146 6.94 14.55 10.28
CA ALA A 146 6.09 15.36 9.44
C ALA A 146 5.08 14.51 8.65
N GLY A 147 5.44 13.27 8.35
CA GLY A 147 4.59 12.31 7.68
C GLY A 147 5.24 10.93 7.54
N HIS A 148 4.41 9.96 7.18
CA HIS A 148 4.83 8.62 6.81
C HIS A 148 4.25 8.25 5.44
N ILE A 149 5.09 7.68 4.58
CA ILE A 149 4.68 7.12 3.29
C ILE A 149 5.06 5.66 3.30
N VAL A 150 4.09 4.77 3.10
CA VAL A 150 4.32 3.34 2.93
C VAL A 150 3.84 2.93 1.54
N LEU A 151 4.76 2.43 0.74
CA LEU A 151 4.49 1.91 -0.59
C LEU A 151 4.33 0.39 -0.53
N ILE A 152 3.38 -0.18 -1.28
CA ILE A 152 3.21 -1.62 -1.34
C ILE A 152 3.84 -2.16 -2.63
N SER A 153 4.97 -2.84 -2.47
CA SER A 153 5.66 -3.56 -3.53
C SER A 153 5.20 -5.03 -3.60
N SER A 154 6.09 -5.93 -3.89
CA SER A 154 5.90 -7.39 -3.99
C SER A 154 7.24 -8.09 -4.01
N THR A 155 7.26 -9.39 -3.70
CA THR A 155 8.39 -10.26 -4.02
C THR A 155 8.72 -10.27 -5.52
N ALA A 156 7.74 -10.03 -6.40
CA ALA A 156 7.94 -9.87 -7.83
C ALA A 156 8.88 -8.69 -8.18
N GLY A 157 8.82 -7.60 -7.41
CA GLY A 157 9.73 -6.45 -7.56
C GLY A 157 11.15 -6.69 -7.03
N GLN A 158 11.37 -7.79 -6.34
CA GLN A 158 12.68 -8.17 -5.78
C GLN A 158 13.40 -9.23 -6.63
N ARG A 159 12.66 -10.28 -7.04
CA ARG A 159 13.24 -11.43 -7.77
C ARG A 159 12.80 -11.51 -9.23
N GLY A 160 11.93 -10.63 -9.68
CA GLY A 160 11.21 -10.77 -10.94
C GLY A 160 10.05 -11.77 -10.83
N GLU A 161 9.23 -11.83 -11.87
CA GLU A 161 8.14 -12.79 -12.03
C GLU A 161 8.03 -13.18 -13.49
N ALA A 162 8.24 -14.46 -13.79
CA ALA A 162 8.13 -14.95 -15.16
C ALA A 162 6.72 -14.71 -15.71
N ASN A 163 6.62 -14.33 -16.98
CA ASN A 163 5.38 -14.02 -17.68
C ASN A 163 4.56 -12.81 -17.16
N HIS A 164 5.09 -12.06 -16.17
CA HIS A 164 4.49 -10.87 -15.58
C HIS A 164 5.51 -9.72 -15.48
N ALA A 165 6.27 -9.51 -16.56
CA ALA A 165 7.34 -8.52 -16.59
C ALA A 165 6.83 -7.09 -16.34
N ASP A 166 5.62 -6.76 -16.83
CA ASP A 166 4.96 -5.48 -16.59
C ASP A 166 4.72 -5.22 -15.09
N TYR A 167 4.22 -6.20 -14.36
CA TYR A 167 4.01 -6.12 -12.92
C TYR A 167 5.33 -6.05 -12.16
N ALA A 168 6.26 -6.98 -12.45
CA ALA A 168 7.56 -7.06 -11.78
C ALA A 168 8.35 -5.75 -11.90
N VAL A 169 8.37 -5.14 -13.09
CA VAL A 169 9.03 -3.84 -13.33
C VAL A 169 8.40 -2.74 -12.47
N THR A 170 7.06 -2.66 -12.40
CA THR A 170 6.41 -1.62 -11.57
C THR A 170 6.74 -1.80 -10.08
N LYS A 171 6.77 -3.04 -9.59
CA LYS A 171 7.08 -3.32 -8.18
C LYS A 171 8.58 -3.12 -7.87
N GLY A 172 9.46 -3.39 -8.83
CA GLY A 172 10.88 -3.04 -8.75
C GLY A 172 11.12 -1.52 -8.72
N ALA A 173 10.37 -0.78 -9.56
CA ALA A 173 10.41 0.68 -9.55
C ALA A 173 9.96 1.27 -8.20
N ILE A 174 8.93 0.69 -7.55
CA ILE A 174 8.47 1.08 -6.20
C ILE A 174 9.58 0.89 -5.16
N ASN A 175 10.37 -0.21 -5.22
CA ASN A 175 11.49 -0.42 -4.32
C ASN A 175 12.57 0.67 -4.49
N SER A 176 12.89 1.03 -5.73
CA SER A 176 13.86 2.08 -6.04
C SER A 176 13.34 3.46 -5.63
N LEU A 177 12.05 3.75 -5.90
CA LEU A 177 11.38 5.00 -5.51
C LEU A 177 11.42 5.18 -3.98
N THR A 178 11.18 4.13 -3.20
CA THR A 178 11.26 4.15 -1.74
C THR A 178 12.62 4.64 -1.26
N LYS A 179 13.69 4.11 -1.80
CA LYS A 179 15.08 4.47 -1.43
C LYS A 179 15.41 5.92 -1.79
N SER A 180 15.03 6.33 -3.01
CA SER A 180 15.23 7.70 -3.49
C SER A 180 14.50 8.72 -2.60
N LEU A 181 13.21 8.50 -2.38
CA LEU A 181 12.38 9.39 -1.56
C LEU A 181 12.81 9.42 -0.10
N SER A 182 13.29 8.30 0.46
CA SER A 182 13.81 8.27 1.82
C SER A 182 14.96 9.24 2.01
N SER A 183 15.93 9.23 1.11
CA SER A 183 17.08 10.13 1.17
C SER A 183 16.68 11.60 0.97
N GLU A 184 15.76 11.87 0.07
CA GLU A 184 15.27 13.22 -0.24
C GLU A 184 14.42 13.82 0.90
N LEU A 185 13.55 13.00 1.51
CA LEU A 185 12.50 13.49 2.41
C LEU A 185 12.85 13.36 3.90
N ALA A 186 13.85 12.56 4.27
CA ALA A 186 14.28 12.41 5.66
C ALA A 186 14.65 13.75 6.33
N PRO A 187 15.40 14.69 5.69
CA PRO A 187 15.67 16.00 6.28
C PRO A 187 14.40 16.83 6.53
N ARG A 188 13.31 16.54 5.81
CA ARG A 188 12.00 17.17 5.97
C ARG A 188 11.13 16.49 7.02
N GLY A 189 11.63 15.44 7.67
CA GLY A 189 10.93 14.68 8.70
C GLY A 189 9.86 13.72 8.14
N ILE A 190 9.85 13.47 6.83
CA ILE A 190 8.95 12.49 6.19
C ILE A 190 9.70 11.17 6.05
N ARG A 191 9.14 10.08 6.61
CA ARG A 191 9.69 8.72 6.50
C ARG A 191 9.03 7.99 5.35
N VAL A 192 9.83 7.36 4.51
CA VAL A 192 9.35 6.59 3.37
C VAL A 192 9.85 5.17 3.48
N ASN A 193 8.93 4.22 3.53
CA ASN A 193 9.24 2.79 3.59
C ASN A 193 8.35 2.03 2.61
N CYS A 194 8.70 0.78 2.38
CA CYS A 194 7.97 -0.14 1.53
C CYS A 194 7.68 -1.44 2.29
N VAL A 195 6.55 -2.05 1.99
CA VAL A 195 6.27 -3.45 2.36
C VAL A 195 6.26 -4.26 1.07
N ALA A 196 6.98 -5.38 1.05
CA ALA A 196 7.04 -6.33 -0.07
C ALA A 196 6.37 -7.66 0.33
N PRO A 197 5.05 -7.80 0.07
CA PRO A 197 4.34 -9.04 0.35
C PRO A 197 4.79 -10.18 -0.57
N GLY A 198 4.69 -11.41 -0.05
CA GLY A 198 4.62 -12.62 -0.87
C GLY A 198 3.17 -12.91 -1.29
N TRP A 199 2.82 -14.20 -1.38
CA TRP A 199 1.45 -14.63 -1.63
C TRP A 199 0.53 -14.34 -0.43
N VAL A 200 -0.58 -13.68 -0.71
CA VAL A 200 -1.57 -13.24 0.28
C VAL A 200 -2.95 -13.69 -0.16
N ALA A 201 -3.74 -14.25 0.74
CA ALA A 201 -5.13 -14.66 0.47
C ALA A 201 -6.02 -13.43 0.27
N THR A 202 -6.15 -13.00 -0.98
CA THR A 202 -6.97 -11.87 -1.42
C THR A 202 -7.69 -12.21 -2.70
N GLU A 203 -8.64 -11.38 -3.12
CA GLU A 203 -9.36 -11.58 -4.39
C GLU A 203 -8.41 -11.51 -5.61
N MET A 204 -7.34 -10.73 -5.53
CA MET A 204 -6.34 -10.61 -6.61
C MET A 204 -5.63 -11.95 -6.87
N SER A 205 -5.31 -12.69 -5.83
CA SER A 205 -4.57 -13.96 -5.89
C SER A 205 -5.47 -15.19 -5.87
N ALA A 206 -6.79 -15.02 -5.73
CA ALA A 206 -7.73 -16.12 -5.48
C ALA A 206 -7.66 -17.21 -6.54
N ALA A 207 -7.58 -16.84 -7.83
CA ALA A 207 -7.49 -17.79 -8.94
C ALA A 207 -6.28 -18.73 -8.79
N ALA A 208 -5.12 -18.20 -8.36
CA ALA A 208 -3.90 -19.01 -8.20
C ALA A 208 -3.88 -19.75 -6.86
N VAL A 209 -4.27 -19.09 -5.76
CA VAL A 209 -4.17 -19.66 -4.40
C VAL A 209 -5.24 -20.74 -4.15
N GLN A 210 -6.41 -20.61 -4.77
CA GLN A 210 -7.52 -21.59 -4.64
C GLN A 210 -7.50 -22.68 -5.70
N ASP A 211 -6.60 -22.59 -6.68
CA ASP A 211 -6.41 -23.63 -7.67
C ASP A 211 -5.94 -24.93 -6.99
N PRO A 212 -6.58 -26.08 -7.27
CA PRO A 212 -6.29 -27.35 -6.59
C PRO A 212 -4.88 -27.90 -6.86
N GLU A 213 -4.25 -27.52 -7.98
CA GLU A 213 -2.89 -27.94 -8.32
C GLU A 213 -1.84 -26.89 -8.00
N LEU A 214 -2.13 -25.63 -8.25
CA LEU A 214 -1.19 -24.52 -8.08
C LEU A 214 -1.12 -24.06 -6.61
N GLY A 215 -2.24 -24.00 -5.90
CA GLY A 215 -2.30 -23.54 -4.51
C GLY A 215 -1.36 -24.32 -3.57
N PRO A 216 -1.37 -25.67 -3.58
CA PRO A 216 -0.42 -26.46 -2.80
C PRO A 216 1.05 -26.21 -3.18
N LYS A 217 1.36 -26.00 -4.47
CA LYS A 217 2.72 -25.69 -4.92
C LYS A 217 3.17 -24.29 -4.43
N ILE A 218 2.27 -23.31 -4.46
CA ILE A 218 2.51 -21.98 -3.90
C ILE A 218 2.84 -22.09 -2.41
N ALA A 219 2.00 -22.80 -1.63
CA ALA A 219 2.21 -22.96 -0.20
C ALA A 219 3.52 -23.70 0.13
N ALA A 220 3.85 -24.75 -0.63
CA ALA A 220 5.10 -25.50 -0.48
C ALA A 220 6.35 -24.65 -0.81
N GLY A 221 6.23 -23.64 -1.67
CA GLY A 221 7.31 -22.71 -1.98
C GLY A 221 7.54 -21.62 -0.92
N ILE A 222 6.70 -21.55 0.11
CA ILE A 222 6.83 -20.58 1.22
C ILE A 222 7.36 -21.34 2.46
N PRO A 223 8.50 -20.96 3.04
CA PRO A 223 9.04 -21.63 4.23
C PRO A 223 8.07 -21.75 5.41
N LEU A 224 7.18 -20.78 5.61
CA LEU A 224 6.11 -20.87 6.62
C LEU A 224 4.96 -21.82 6.22
N GLY A 225 5.01 -22.45 5.04
CA GLY A 225 4.07 -23.50 4.60
C GLY A 225 2.66 -23.01 4.26
N ARG A 226 2.42 -21.71 4.17
CA ARG A 226 1.11 -21.14 3.86
C ARG A 226 1.20 -19.77 3.24
N VAL A 227 0.14 -19.34 2.57
CA VAL A 227 -0.04 -17.92 2.17
C VAL A 227 -0.38 -17.07 3.39
N ALA A 228 -0.06 -15.77 3.32
CA ALA A 228 -0.39 -14.82 4.36
C ALA A 228 -1.88 -14.42 4.30
N SER A 229 -2.44 -14.01 5.43
CA SER A 229 -3.68 -13.23 5.48
C SER A 229 -3.40 -11.76 5.16
N ALA A 230 -4.41 -11.03 4.70
CA ALA A 230 -4.30 -9.59 4.48
C ALA A 230 -3.92 -8.81 5.76
N ARG A 231 -4.37 -9.27 6.93
CA ARG A 231 -4.04 -8.65 8.23
C ARG A 231 -2.56 -8.81 8.60
N GLU A 232 -1.91 -9.90 8.21
CA GLU A 232 -0.47 -10.11 8.44
C GLU A 232 0.39 -9.17 7.60
N ILE A 233 -0.13 -8.62 6.51
CA ILE A 233 0.54 -7.56 5.74
C ILE A 233 0.21 -6.18 6.32
N ALA A 234 -1.04 -5.95 6.70
CA ALA A 234 -1.48 -4.67 7.25
C ALA A 234 -0.81 -4.30 8.60
N GLY A 235 -0.46 -5.31 9.42
CA GLY A 235 0.26 -5.09 10.69
C GLY A 235 1.61 -4.39 10.52
N PRO A 236 2.53 -4.91 9.71
CA PRO A 236 3.78 -4.23 9.34
C PRO A 236 3.58 -2.84 8.74
N VAL A 237 2.56 -2.64 7.89
CA VAL A 237 2.22 -1.30 7.36
C VAL A 237 1.88 -0.34 8.50
N LEU A 238 1.04 -0.75 9.45
CA LEU A 238 0.71 0.04 10.61
C LEU A 238 1.96 0.34 11.47
N PHE A 239 2.77 -0.67 11.76
CA PHE A 239 4.01 -0.52 12.54
C PHE A 239 4.92 0.57 11.95
N LEU A 240 5.16 0.56 10.64
CA LEU A 240 6.01 1.53 9.95
C LEU A 240 5.49 2.98 10.05
N CYS A 241 4.22 3.18 10.40
CA CYS A 241 3.60 4.49 10.59
C CYS A 241 3.59 4.96 12.05
N THR A 242 4.15 4.20 12.98
CA THR A 242 4.15 4.52 14.42
C THR A 242 5.50 5.06 14.89
N PRO A 243 5.57 5.68 16.09
CA PRO A 243 6.83 6.12 16.68
C PRO A 243 7.84 4.99 16.93
N LEU A 244 7.39 3.72 17.03
CA LEU A 244 8.28 2.55 17.20
C LEU A 244 9.15 2.31 15.96
N ALA A 245 8.72 2.73 14.78
CA ALA A 245 9.49 2.70 13.54
C ALA A 245 10.24 4.03 13.29
N GLY A 246 10.42 4.85 14.33
CA GLY A 246 10.93 6.21 14.21
C GLY A 246 12.32 6.35 13.61
N PHE A 247 13.12 5.29 13.57
CA PHE A 247 14.46 5.26 12.97
C PHE A 247 14.54 4.37 11.72
N ILE A 248 13.38 3.98 11.16
CA ILE A 248 13.30 3.18 9.94
C ILE A 248 12.88 4.10 8.78
N SER A 249 13.72 4.22 7.77
CA SER A 249 13.43 4.96 6.52
C SER A 249 14.24 4.38 5.37
N GLY A 250 13.62 4.20 4.20
CA GLY A 250 14.23 3.58 3.03
C GLY A 250 14.16 2.05 3.02
N GLU A 251 13.51 1.45 4.02
CA GLU A 251 13.39 0.00 4.15
C GLU A 251 12.38 -0.57 3.15
N VAL A 252 12.74 -1.72 2.58
CA VAL A 252 11.82 -2.61 1.84
C VAL A 252 11.58 -3.84 2.70
N LEU A 253 10.60 -3.74 3.58
CA LEU A 253 10.28 -4.77 4.57
C LEU A 253 9.66 -6.00 3.92
N ASN A 254 10.36 -7.12 4.01
CA ASN A 254 9.89 -8.41 3.49
C ASN A 254 8.79 -8.99 4.39
N VAL A 255 7.60 -9.20 3.83
CA VAL A 255 6.48 -9.86 4.50
C VAL A 255 5.97 -10.99 3.61
N ASN A 256 6.79 -12.04 3.48
CA ASN A 256 6.62 -13.07 2.45
C ASN A 256 6.78 -14.51 2.99
N GLY A 257 6.82 -14.71 4.29
CA GLY A 257 6.96 -16.04 4.90
C GLY A 257 8.29 -16.73 4.63
N GLY A 258 9.33 -15.96 4.24
CA GLY A 258 10.66 -16.47 3.90
C GLY A 258 10.81 -16.89 2.44
N ALA A 259 9.79 -16.68 1.58
CA ALA A 259 9.83 -17.11 0.18
C ALA A 259 10.91 -16.37 -0.66
N VAL A 260 11.25 -15.13 -0.27
CA VAL A 260 12.31 -14.34 -0.91
C VAL A 260 13.15 -13.72 0.19
N LEU A 261 14.43 -14.01 0.18
CA LEU A 261 15.43 -13.45 1.10
C LEU A 261 16.31 -12.50 0.28
N VAL A 262 16.15 -11.22 0.50
CA VAL A 262 16.97 -10.16 -0.08
C VAL A 262 17.50 -9.30 1.07
N GLY A 263 18.80 -9.21 1.16
CA GLY A 263 19.50 -8.42 2.17
C GLY A 263 20.31 -7.32 1.55
#